data_cea51f6d1fda11e9abbf566e1d160988
#
_entry.id   cea51f6d1fda11e9abbf566e1d160988
#
_cell.length_a   1.000
_cell.length_b   1.000
_cell.length_c   1.000
_cell.angle_alpha   90.00
_cell.angle_beta   90.00
_cell.angle_gamma   90.00
#
_symmetry.space_group_name_H-M   'P 1'
#
loop_
_entity.id
_entity.type
_entity.pdbx_description
1 polymer ?
#
loop_
_entity_poly.entity_id
_entity_poly.type
_entity_poly.pdbx_seq_one_letter_code
_entity_poly.pdbx_strand_id
1 'polypeptide(L)'
;MRKGESEQVIEVFQNQLDANLIYVDATDRFLDLLADVDEPERKRKIIGGEFIKVFDEEARKLEGISFLAQGTIYPDILESDGVKAHHNVGGLPEDMDFELVEPVKLLFKDEVRVVGRVLGLPASMVERQPFPGPGLGVRCLGAITRDRLAALRESDAVLREEFAKAGLAEKVWQFFTVVPDFRSTGVRDGKRAFDWPVIIRAVNTVDAMTATVPEIPWAVLQAVTNRILAEVPGVCRVLYDLTPKPVGTIEWE
;
A
#
# COMPACT_ATOMS: atom_id res chain seq x y z
N MET A 1 2.88 -0.34 -5.95
CA MET A 1 1.59 0.37 -6.10
C MET A 1 0.50 -0.64 -6.44
N ARG A 2 -0.77 -0.33 -6.09
CA ARG A 2 -1.95 -1.13 -6.47
C ARG A 2 -2.17 -1.09 -7.99
N LYS A 3 -2.98 -2.02 -8.51
CA LYS A 3 -3.39 -2.00 -9.92
C LYS A 3 -4.17 -0.72 -10.23
N GLY A 4 -3.81 -0.02 -11.31
CA GLY A 4 -4.47 1.22 -11.76
C GLY A 4 -4.22 2.45 -10.89
N GLU A 5 -3.37 2.36 -9.86
CA GLU A 5 -3.15 3.46 -8.91
C GLU A 5 -2.30 4.60 -9.51
N SER A 6 -1.29 4.27 -10.31
CA SER A 6 -0.47 5.25 -11.02
C SER A 6 -1.29 6.09 -11.99
N GLU A 7 -2.14 5.42 -12.76
CA GLU A 7 -3.03 6.07 -13.72
C GLU A 7 -3.99 7.03 -13.04
N GLN A 8 -4.59 6.62 -11.92
CA GLN A 8 -5.47 7.48 -11.13
C GLN A 8 -4.75 8.71 -10.57
N VAL A 9 -3.52 8.54 -10.07
CA VAL A 9 -2.73 9.67 -9.57
C VAL A 9 -2.40 10.64 -10.71
N ILE A 10 -1.94 10.13 -11.84
CA ILE A 10 -1.63 10.95 -13.02
C ILE A 10 -2.87 11.75 -13.45
N GLU A 11 -4.03 11.10 -13.56
CA GLU A 11 -5.28 11.73 -13.95
C GLU A 11 -5.68 12.86 -12.99
N VAL A 12 -5.58 12.65 -11.68
CA VAL A 12 -5.92 13.68 -10.68
C VAL A 12 -4.98 14.88 -10.77
N PHE A 13 -3.68 14.65 -10.86
CA PHE A 13 -2.71 15.74 -10.94
C PHE A 13 -2.86 16.55 -12.23
N GLN A 14 -3.12 15.89 -13.37
CA GLN A 14 -3.29 16.56 -14.65
C GLN A 14 -4.62 17.32 -14.78
N ASN A 15 -5.72 16.72 -14.27
CA ASN A 15 -7.06 17.25 -14.52
C ASN A 15 -7.63 18.11 -13.40
N GLN A 16 -7.12 17.98 -12.17
CA GLN A 16 -7.73 18.64 -11.01
C GLN A 16 -6.80 19.62 -10.29
N LEU A 17 -5.49 19.39 -10.34
CA LEU A 17 -4.55 20.20 -9.56
C LEU A 17 -3.73 21.18 -10.42
N ASP A 18 -3.81 21.11 -11.75
CA ASP A 18 -2.98 21.91 -12.68
C ASP A 18 -1.49 21.92 -12.26
N ALA A 19 -1.00 20.76 -11.83
CA ALA A 19 0.33 20.59 -11.28
C ALA A 19 1.25 19.91 -12.29
N ASN A 20 2.51 20.33 -12.33
CA ASN A 20 3.54 19.68 -13.13
C ASN A 20 3.93 18.36 -12.45
N LEU A 21 3.44 17.23 -12.96
CA LEU A 21 3.72 15.90 -12.45
C LEU A 21 4.88 15.26 -13.20
N ILE A 22 5.91 14.84 -12.45
CA ILE A 22 6.98 13.99 -12.96
C ILE A 22 6.66 12.55 -12.56
N TYR A 23 6.35 11.70 -13.53
CA TYR A 23 6.11 10.27 -13.34
C TYR A 23 7.37 9.48 -13.68
N VAL A 24 7.82 8.64 -12.76
CA VAL A 24 8.97 7.77 -12.94
C VAL A 24 8.54 6.31 -12.76
N ASP A 25 8.70 5.49 -13.79
CA ASP A 25 8.56 4.04 -13.65
C ASP A 25 9.90 3.42 -13.23
N ALA A 26 10.01 3.16 -11.94
CA ALA A 26 11.17 2.51 -11.34
C ALA A 26 10.92 1.01 -11.01
N THR A 27 9.92 0.38 -11.64
CA THR A 27 9.48 -0.99 -11.33
C THR A 27 10.63 -1.99 -11.35
N ASP A 28 11.40 -2.04 -12.44
CA ASP A 28 12.50 -3.00 -12.56
C ASP A 28 13.61 -2.73 -11.53
N ARG A 29 13.94 -1.47 -11.32
CA ARG A 29 14.94 -1.03 -10.34
C ARG A 29 14.61 -1.51 -8.91
N PHE A 30 13.35 -1.35 -8.48
CA PHE A 30 12.92 -1.85 -7.17
C PHE A 30 12.90 -3.38 -7.11
N LEU A 31 12.42 -4.06 -8.15
CA LEU A 31 12.34 -5.52 -8.17
C LEU A 31 13.71 -6.18 -8.17
N ASP A 32 14.68 -5.61 -8.88
CA ASP A 32 16.06 -6.11 -8.91
C ASP A 32 16.73 -5.99 -7.54
N LEU A 33 16.52 -4.87 -6.82
CA LEU A 33 17.04 -4.67 -5.47
C LEU A 33 16.36 -5.54 -4.40
N LEU A 34 15.12 -5.94 -4.63
CA LEU A 34 14.33 -6.78 -3.72
C LEU A 34 14.43 -8.27 -4.06
N ALA A 35 15.17 -8.64 -5.11
CA ALA A 35 15.40 -10.04 -5.45
C ALA A 35 16.08 -10.76 -4.29
N ASP A 36 15.53 -11.93 -3.91
CA ASP A 36 16.02 -12.77 -2.81
C ASP A 36 16.05 -12.10 -1.41
N VAL A 37 15.35 -10.98 -1.25
CA VAL A 37 15.21 -10.29 0.05
C VAL A 37 13.91 -10.74 0.71
N ASP A 38 14.00 -11.59 1.73
CA ASP A 38 12.88 -12.19 2.45
C ASP A 38 12.59 -11.52 3.81
N GLU A 39 13.58 -10.85 4.41
CA GLU A 39 13.46 -10.24 5.72
C GLU A 39 12.69 -8.90 5.62
N PRO A 40 11.56 -8.73 6.36
CA PRO A 40 10.66 -7.59 6.21
C PRO A 40 11.30 -6.24 6.45
N GLU A 41 12.16 -6.12 7.47
CA GLU A 41 12.81 -4.86 7.80
C GLU A 41 13.85 -4.48 6.73
N ARG A 42 14.52 -5.45 6.15
CA ARG A 42 15.44 -5.24 5.03
C ARG A 42 14.68 -4.76 3.78
N LYS A 43 13.50 -5.35 3.49
CA LYS A 43 12.62 -4.88 2.39
C LYS A 43 12.24 -3.40 2.60
N ARG A 44 11.81 -3.03 3.81
CA ARG A 44 11.45 -1.63 4.14
C ARG A 44 12.60 -0.67 3.93
N LYS A 45 13.80 -1.03 4.38
CA LYS A 45 15.01 -0.20 4.21
C LYS A 45 15.39 -0.02 2.75
N ILE A 46 15.34 -1.09 1.96
CA ILE A 46 15.64 -1.03 0.52
C ILE A 46 14.61 -0.15 -0.18
N ILE A 47 13.31 -0.36 0.07
CA ILE A 47 12.25 0.42 -0.57
C ILE A 47 12.37 1.90 -0.20
N GLY A 48 12.54 2.22 1.08
CA GLY A 48 12.68 3.60 1.53
C GLY A 48 13.93 4.28 0.97
N GLY A 49 15.07 3.61 1.05
CA GLY A 49 16.33 4.15 0.53
C GLY A 49 16.34 4.35 -0.98
N GLU A 50 15.74 3.44 -1.73
CA GLU A 50 15.67 3.56 -3.17
C GLU A 50 14.68 4.64 -3.62
N PHE A 51 13.56 4.78 -2.91
CA PHE A 51 12.63 5.88 -3.14
C PHE A 51 13.32 7.25 -3.03
N ILE A 52 14.14 7.44 -2.00
CA ILE A 52 14.91 8.68 -1.80
C ILE A 52 15.88 8.93 -2.95
N LYS A 53 16.59 7.90 -3.43
CA LYS A 53 17.53 8.02 -4.56
C LYS A 53 16.80 8.41 -5.86
N VAL A 54 15.69 7.77 -6.17
CA VAL A 54 14.89 8.12 -7.36
C VAL A 54 14.39 9.56 -7.26
N PHE A 55 13.92 9.96 -6.07
CA PHE A 55 13.51 11.34 -5.82
C PHE A 55 14.66 12.33 -6.00
N ASP A 56 15.83 12.08 -5.42
CA ASP A 56 17.02 12.92 -5.55
C ASP A 56 17.48 13.07 -7.00
N GLU A 57 17.50 11.97 -7.75
CA GLU A 57 17.85 11.96 -9.18
C GLU A 57 16.93 12.85 -10.02
N GLU A 58 15.62 12.86 -9.73
CA GLU A 58 14.67 13.73 -10.43
C GLU A 58 14.72 15.18 -9.93
N ALA A 59 14.84 15.38 -8.63
CA ALA A 59 14.92 16.70 -8.03
C ALA A 59 16.12 17.50 -8.55
N ARG A 60 17.28 16.87 -8.74
CA ARG A 60 18.50 17.50 -9.29
C ARG A 60 18.36 17.93 -10.76
N LYS A 61 17.36 17.46 -11.48
CA LYS A 61 17.09 17.91 -12.86
C LYS A 61 16.25 19.19 -12.92
N LEU A 62 15.70 19.62 -11.77
CA LEU A 62 14.86 20.80 -11.68
C LEU A 62 15.70 22.02 -11.35
N GLU A 63 15.52 23.08 -12.13
CA GLU A 63 16.17 24.35 -11.93
C GLU A 63 15.24 25.36 -11.22
N GLY A 64 15.78 26.19 -10.35
CA GLY A 64 15.03 27.24 -9.68
C GLY A 64 14.06 26.79 -8.59
N ILE A 65 14.16 25.55 -8.13
CA ILE A 65 13.37 25.02 -7.01
C ILE A 65 14.12 25.27 -5.70
N SER A 66 13.49 25.97 -4.76
CA SER A 66 14.05 26.33 -3.46
C SER A 66 13.38 25.59 -2.29
N PHE A 67 12.19 25.03 -2.50
CA PHE A 67 11.38 24.45 -1.44
C PHE A 67 10.99 23.01 -1.75
N LEU A 68 10.97 22.17 -0.71
CA LEU A 68 10.40 20.83 -0.73
C LEU A 68 9.17 20.80 0.17
N ALA A 69 7.99 20.59 -0.40
CA ALA A 69 6.79 20.36 0.39
C ALA A 69 6.67 18.88 0.77
N GLN A 70 6.52 18.61 2.06
CA GLN A 70 6.39 17.27 2.61
C GLN A 70 5.08 17.11 3.41
N GLY A 71 4.42 15.96 3.24
CA GLY A 71 3.16 15.65 3.89
C GLY A 71 3.29 15.05 5.29
N THR A 72 4.32 15.42 6.05
CA THR A 72 4.51 15.02 7.46
C THR A 72 3.28 15.40 8.28
N ILE A 73 2.80 14.49 9.11
CA ILE A 73 1.70 14.73 10.07
C ILE A 73 2.17 14.58 11.51
N TYR A 74 1.37 15.01 12.48
CA TYR A 74 1.78 15.03 13.88
C TYR A 74 2.19 13.66 14.45
N PRO A 75 1.52 12.53 14.13
CA PRO A 75 1.98 11.21 14.54
C PRO A 75 3.39 10.86 14.06
N ASP A 76 3.79 11.27 12.86
CA ASP A 76 5.14 11.00 12.32
C ASP A 76 6.21 11.68 13.18
N ILE A 77 5.92 12.86 13.73
CA ILE A 77 6.81 13.59 14.64
C ILE A 77 6.93 12.85 15.97
N LEU A 78 5.79 12.42 16.56
CA LEU A 78 5.78 11.70 17.82
C LEU A 78 6.52 10.36 17.74
N GLU A 79 6.41 9.66 16.64
CA GLU A 79 7.12 8.41 16.39
C GLU A 79 8.62 8.62 16.19
N SER A 80 9.03 9.73 15.58
CA SER A 80 10.44 10.06 15.34
C SER A 80 11.21 10.38 16.62
N ASP A 81 10.56 10.92 17.64
CA ASP A 81 11.16 11.21 18.95
C ASP A 81 11.42 9.94 19.78
N GLY A 82 10.74 8.82 19.47
CA GLY A 82 10.84 7.56 20.20
C GLY A 82 11.68 6.47 19.51
N VAL A 83 11.73 6.46 18.20
CA VAL A 83 12.43 5.44 17.38
C VAL A 83 13.07 6.11 16.17
N LYS A 84 14.35 6.36 16.24
CA LYS A 84 15.14 6.80 15.07
C LYS A 84 15.04 5.73 13.99
N ALA A 85 14.28 5.91 12.94
CA ALA A 85 14.58 5.24 11.68
C ALA A 85 13.54 5.18 10.55
N HIS A 86 12.23 5.45 10.69
CA HIS A 86 11.34 4.92 9.66
C HIS A 86 10.36 5.90 8.98
N HIS A 87 10.32 7.16 9.36
CA HIS A 87 9.48 8.15 8.69
C HIS A 87 10.32 9.35 8.21
N ASN A 88 10.11 9.74 7.00
CA ASN A 88 10.72 10.74 6.11
C ASN A 88 11.41 12.01 6.67
N VAL A 89 11.49 12.22 7.96
CA VAL A 89 12.05 13.44 8.56
C VAL A 89 13.60 13.45 8.57
N GLY A 90 14.25 12.31 8.30
CA GLY A 90 15.71 12.20 8.35
C GLY A 90 16.35 11.53 7.13
N GLY A 91 15.60 11.33 6.06
CA GLY A 91 16.05 10.51 4.93
C GLY A 91 16.50 11.26 3.68
N LEU A 92 16.36 12.59 3.65
CA LEU A 92 16.85 13.38 2.53
C LEU A 92 18.38 13.53 2.60
N PRO A 93 19.09 13.51 1.46
CA PRO A 93 20.52 13.79 1.42
C PRO A 93 20.85 15.14 2.03
N GLU A 94 21.90 15.21 2.87
CA GLU A 94 22.33 16.43 3.56
C GLU A 94 22.81 17.53 2.59
N ASP A 95 23.09 17.16 1.34
CA ASP A 95 23.53 18.05 0.27
C ASP A 95 22.39 18.59 -0.60
N MET A 96 21.13 18.31 -0.25
CA MET A 96 19.96 18.92 -0.89
C MET A 96 19.69 20.31 -0.31
N ASP A 97 19.89 21.33 -1.14
CA ASP A 97 19.65 22.75 -0.82
C ASP A 97 18.15 23.14 -0.90
N PHE A 98 17.27 22.36 -0.29
CA PHE A 98 15.85 22.71 -0.23
C PHE A 98 15.43 23.16 1.17
N GLU A 99 14.68 24.26 1.25
CA GLU A 99 13.97 24.61 2.47
C GLU A 99 12.72 23.72 2.61
N LEU A 100 12.60 23.04 3.75
CA LEU A 100 11.50 22.11 3.99
C LEU A 100 10.22 22.85 4.39
N VAL A 101 9.11 22.58 3.71
CA VAL A 101 7.78 23.11 4.00
C VAL A 101 6.85 21.95 4.39
N GLU A 102 6.37 21.96 5.63
CA GLU A 102 5.51 20.90 6.19
C GLU A 102 4.16 21.48 6.65
N PRO A 103 3.23 21.72 5.73
CA PRO A 103 2.02 22.50 6.00
C PRO A 103 1.08 21.85 7.01
N VAL A 104 1.12 20.53 7.14
CA VAL A 104 0.18 19.72 7.95
C VAL A 104 0.84 19.02 9.13
N LYS A 105 2.08 19.35 9.47
CA LYS A 105 2.88 18.67 10.49
C LYS A 105 2.31 18.70 11.93
N LEU A 106 1.40 19.61 12.20
CA LEU A 106 0.74 19.71 13.51
C LEU A 106 -0.67 19.11 13.52
N LEU A 107 -1.09 18.46 12.43
CA LEU A 107 -2.41 17.87 12.30
C LEU A 107 -2.37 16.35 12.45
N PHE A 108 -3.43 15.80 13.05
CA PHE A 108 -3.70 14.36 12.98
C PHE A 108 -4.32 13.99 11.62
N LYS A 109 -4.31 12.70 11.30
CA LYS A 109 -4.75 12.20 10.00
C LYS A 109 -6.22 12.50 9.68
N ASP A 110 -7.08 12.47 10.68
CA ASP A 110 -8.50 12.83 10.56
C ASP A 110 -8.68 14.33 10.29
N GLU A 111 -7.88 15.19 10.93
CA GLU A 111 -7.87 16.64 10.68
C GLU A 111 -7.38 16.95 9.25
N VAL A 112 -6.35 16.27 8.77
CA VAL A 112 -5.88 16.38 7.38
C VAL A 112 -6.99 16.00 6.39
N ARG A 113 -7.79 14.97 6.70
CA ARG A 113 -8.97 14.63 5.89
C ARG A 113 -10.02 15.74 5.87
N VAL A 114 -10.27 16.39 7.02
CA VAL A 114 -11.16 17.56 7.08
C VAL A 114 -10.64 18.68 6.17
N VAL A 115 -9.35 18.99 6.26
CA VAL A 115 -8.72 19.99 5.38
C VAL A 115 -8.87 19.61 3.90
N GLY A 116 -8.63 18.35 3.55
CA GLY A 116 -8.80 17.85 2.18
C GLY A 116 -10.23 18.07 1.65
N ARG A 117 -11.24 17.78 2.47
CA ARG A 117 -12.66 18.04 2.11
C ARG A 117 -12.93 19.53 1.91
N VAL A 118 -12.43 20.38 2.79
CA VAL A 118 -12.59 21.84 2.69
C VAL A 118 -11.94 22.40 1.42
N LEU A 119 -10.80 21.82 1.01
CA LEU A 119 -10.10 22.17 -0.23
C LEU A 119 -10.77 21.59 -1.48
N GLY A 120 -11.87 20.84 -1.34
CA GLY A 120 -12.62 20.30 -2.48
C GLY A 120 -11.99 19.04 -3.11
N LEU A 121 -11.08 18.36 -2.41
CA LEU A 121 -10.53 17.10 -2.92
C LEU A 121 -11.61 16.01 -2.99
N PRO A 122 -11.58 15.14 -4.01
CA PRO A 122 -12.54 14.05 -4.14
C PRO A 122 -12.56 13.13 -2.92
N ALA A 123 -13.75 12.66 -2.52
CA ALA A 123 -13.91 11.73 -1.40
C ALA A 123 -13.05 10.46 -1.58
N SER A 124 -12.90 9.97 -2.80
CA SER A 124 -12.04 8.82 -3.12
C SER A 124 -10.56 9.01 -2.75
N MET A 125 -10.09 10.24 -2.67
CA MET A 125 -8.74 10.58 -2.18
C MET A 125 -8.72 10.79 -0.68
N VAL A 126 -9.67 11.57 -0.16
CA VAL A 126 -9.70 11.97 1.25
C VAL A 126 -10.00 10.78 2.17
N GLU A 127 -10.95 9.92 1.77
CA GLU A 127 -11.39 8.75 2.56
C GLU A 127 -10.62 7.47 2.21
N ARG A 128 -9.51 7.60 1.50
CA ARG A 128 -8.69 6.46 1.11
C ARG A 128 -8.23 5.68 2.33
N GLN A 129 -8.34 4.35 2.24
CA GLN A 129 -7.83 3.44 3.27
C GLN A 129 -6.34 3.64 3.51
N PRO A 130 -5.85 3.40 4.74
CA PRO A 130 -4.42 3.35 5.01
C PRO A 130 -3.71 2.41 4.03
N PHE A 131 -2.51 2.81 3.62
CA PHE A 131 -1.65 2.00 2.78
C PHE A 131 -0.23 2.08 3.33
N PRO A 132 0.46 0.95 3.53
CA PRO A 132 1.77 0.97 4.15
C PRO A 132 2.79 1.71 3.28
N GLY A 133 3.77 2.37 3.89
CA GLY A 133 4.82 3.09 3.19
C GLY A 133 5.57 2.23 2.15
N PRO A 134 5.96 0.97 2.49
CA PRO A 134 6.56 0.05 1.51
C PRO A 134 5.58 -0.47 0.44
N GLY A 135 4.32 -0.09 0.49
CA GLY A 135 3.30 -0.50 -0.46
C GLY A 135 3.00 -1.99 -0.42
N LEU A 136 2.82 -2.60 -1.58
CA LEU A 136 2.55 -4.03 -1.70
C LEU A 136 3.76 -4.91 -1.34
N GLY A 137 4.95 -4.33 -1.13
CA GLY A 137 6.14 -5.08 -0.77
C GLY A 137 6.01 -5.87 0.54
N VAL A 138 5.24 -5.36 1.51
CA VAL A 138 4.97 -6.04 2.80
C VAL A 138 3.71 -6.92 2.79
N ARG A 139 3.06 -7.05 1.64
CA ARG A 139 1.91 -7.95 1.41
C ARG A 139 2.25 -9.11 0.47
N CYS A 140 3.40 -9.04 -0.20
CA CYS A 140 4.05 -10.15 -0.88
C CYS A 140 5.10 -10.72 0.08
N LEU A 141 4.72 -11.73 0.88
CA LEU A 141 5.56 -12.21 1.98
C LEU A 141 6.82 -12.90 1.47
N GLY A 142 7.89 -12.81 2.25
CA GLY A 142 9.20 -13.32 1.80
C GLY A 142 9.76 -12.56 0.59
N ALA A 143 10.67 -13.16 -0.17
CA ALA A 143 11.27 -12.52 -1.34
C ALA A 143 10.23 -12.20 -2.41
N ILE A 144 10.23 -10.99 -2.95
CA ILE A 144 9.25 -10.54 -3.93
C ILE A 144 9.57 -11.14 -5.30
N THR A 145 8.59 -11.82 -5.91
CA THR A 145 8.68 -12.29 -7.29
C THR A 145 7.60 -11.63 -8.15
N ARG A 146 7.87 -11.49 -9.46
CA ARG A 146 6.95 -10.82 -10.40
C ARG A 146 5.58 -11.50 -10.47
N ASP A 147 5.56 -12.84 -10.47
CA ASP A 147 4.33 -13.63 -10.51
C ASP A 147 3.49 -13.48 -9.23
N ARG A 148 4.12 -13.50 -8.05
CA ARG A 148 3.42 -13.25 -6.77
C ARG A 148 2.93 -11.81 -6.65
N LEU A 149 3.73 -10.85 -7.07
CA LEU A 149 3.31 -9.44 -7.07
C LEU A 149 2.15 -9.20 -8.04
N ALA A 150 2.14 -9.86 -9.20
CA ALA A 150 1.02 -9.81 -10.14
C ALA A 150 -0.25 -10.43 -9.51
N ALA A 151 -0.14 -11.64 -8.93
CA ALA A 151 -1.25 -12.28 -8.23
C ALA A 151 -1.79 -11.41 -7.08
N LEU A 152 -0.92 -10.76 -6.32
CA LEU A 152 -1.29 -9.83 -5.25
C LEU A 152 -2.04 -8.61 -5.80
N ARG A 153 -1.54 -7.96 -6.85
CA ARG A 153 -2.18 -6.77 -7.45
C ARG A 153 -3.56 -7.08 -8.01
N GLU A 154 -3.70 -8.20 -8.72
CA GLU A 154 -4.96 -8.63 -9.30
C GLU A 154 -5.98 -9.03 -8.22
N SER A 155 -5.57 -9.85 -7.24
CA SER A 155 -6.45 -10.28 -6.16
C SER A 155 -6.91 -9.13 -5.27
N ASP A 156 -6.04 -8.16 -4.98
CA ASP A 156 -6.39 -6.95 -4.23
C ASP A 156 -7.40 -6.07 -5.01
N ALA A 157 -7.27 -5.99 -6.33
CA ALA A 157 -8.23 -5.29 -7.17
C ALA A 157 -9.62 -5.95 -7.12
N VAL A 158 -9.69 -7.27 -7.29
CA VAL A 158 -10.94 -8.05 -7.17
C VAL A 158 -11.59 -7.85 -5.80
N LEU A 159 -10.81 -7.95 -4.72
CA LEU A 159 -11.32 -7.75 -3.37
C LEU A 159 -11.93 -6.36 -3.20
N ARG A 160 -11.25 -5.31 -3.64
CA ARG A 160 -11.74 -3.93 -3.54
C ARG A 160 -13.03 -3.71 -4.35
N GLU A 161 -13.12 -4.27 -5.53
CA GLU A 161 -14.32 -4.18 -6.36
C GLU A 161 -15.53 -4.86 -5.70
N GLU A 162 -15.38 -6.08 -5.18
CA GLU A 162 -16.48 -6.80 -4.54
C GLU A 162 -16.89 -6.14 -3.21
N PHE A 163 -15.94 -5.62 -2.43
CA PHE A 163 -16.25 -4.87 -1.21
C PHE A 163 -16.98 -3.56 -1.51
N ALA A 164 -16.60 -2.86 -2.58
CA ALA A 164 -17.31 -1.66 -3.04
C ALA A 164 -18.74 -1.98 -3.48
N LYS A 165 -18.96 -3.03 -4.31
CA LYS A 165 -20.29 -3.49 -4.74
C LYS A 165 -21.18 -3.88 -3.56
N ALA A 166 -20.60 -4.47 -2.52
CA ALA A 166 -21.31 -4.88 -1.31
C ALA A 166 -21.51 -3.73 -0.29
N GLY A 167 -21.05 -2.52 -0.57
CA GLY A 167 -21.11 -1.38 0.36
C GLY A 167 -20.27 -1.60 1.63
N LEU A 168 -19.20 -2.40 1.55
CA LEU A 168 -18.28 -2.68 2.66
C LEU A 168 -17.06 -1.77 2.65
N ALA A 169 -16.76 -1.15 1.52
CA ALA A 169 -15.56 -0.31 1.37
C ALA A 169 -15.50 0.86 2.37
N GLU A 170 -16.66 1.39 2.78
CA GLU A 170 -16.78 2.48 3.76
C GLU A 170 -17.01 1.98 5.20
N LYS A 171 -17.33 0.67 5.38
CA LYS A 171 -17.66 0.06 6.67
C LYS A 171 -16.50 -0.67 7.31
N VAL A 172 -15.55 -1.14 6.49
CA VAL A 172 -14.35 -1.85 6.93
C VAL A 172 -13.19 -0.89 6.88
N TRP A 173 -12.54 -0.69 8.02
CA TRP A 173 -11.47 0.31 8.17
C TRP A 173 -10.29 0.05 7.23
N GLN A 174 -9.85 -1.21 7.11
CA GLN A 174 -8.83 -1.63 6.15
C GLN A 174 -9.07 -3.06 5.71
N PHE A 175 -8.91 -3.32 4.41
CA PHE A 175 -8.95 -4.65 3.82
C PHE A 175 -7.99 -4.74 2.64
N PHE A 176 -7.40 -5.90 2.47
CA PHE A 176 -6.39 -6.16 1.44
C PHE A 176 -6.16 -7.65 1.26
N THR A 177 -5.41 -8.00 0.23
CA THR A 177 -4.92 -9.37 0.05
C THR A 177 -3.43 -9.46 0.36
N VAL A 178 -3.00 -10.67 0.72
CA VAL A 178 -1.62 -11.06 0.99
C VAL A 178 -1.32 -12.31 0.19
N VAL A 179 -0.13 -12.39 -0.41
CA VAL A 179 0.35 -13.60 -1.08
C VAL A 179 1.58 -14.13 -0.33
N PRO A 180 1.46 -15.29 0.35
CA PRO A 180 2.57 -15.85 1.11
C PRO A 180 3.63 -16.53 0.23
N ASP A 181 4.80 -16.80 0.81
CA ASP A 181 5.92 -17.45 0.13
C ASP A 181 5.86 -18.99 0.22
N PHE A 182 4.71 -19.53 -0.06
CA PHE A 182 4.54 -20.97 -0.23
C PHE A 182 3.45 -21.28 -1.26
N ARG A 183 3.56 -22.44 -1.90
CA ARG A 183 2.57 -22.89 -2.87
C ARG A 183 1.65 -23.96 -2.27
N SER A 184 0.46 -24.06 -2.83
CA SER A 184 -0.54 -25.04 -2.45
C SER A 184 -0.97 -25.89 -3.65
N THR A 185 -1.35 -27.13 -3.39
CA THR A 185 -1.90 -28.01 -4.42
C THR A 185 -3.32 -27.56 -4.77
N GLY A 186 -3.58 -27.45 -6.08
CA GLY A 186 -4.90 -27.21 -6.67
C GLY A 186 -5.13 -28.10 -7.87
N VAL A 187 -6.23 -27.86 -8.57
CA VAL A 187 -6.55 -28.49 -9.85
C VAL A 187 -6.93 -27.38 -10.84
N ARG A 188 -6.29 -27.39 -12.00
CA ARG A 188 -6.58 -26.46 -13.11
C ARG A 188 -6.71 -27.26 -14.39
N ASP A 189 -7.81 -27.07 -15.13
CA ASP A 189 -8.09 -27.78 -16.39
C ASP A 189 -7.99 -29.31 -16.23
N GLY A 190 -8.49 -29.85 -15.10
CA GLY A 190 -8.45 -31.27 -14.79
C GLY A 190 -7.07 -31.82 -14.43
N LYS A 191 -6.03 -30.99 -14.35
CA LYS A 191 -4.68 -31.38 -14.00
C LYS A 191 -4.25 -30.81 -12.65
N ARG A 192 -3.37 -31.54 -11.96
CA ARG A 192 -2.78 -31.07 -10.71
C ARG A 192 -1.96 -29.81 -10.99
N ALA A 193 -2.25 -28.75 -10.23
CA ALA A 193 -1.51 -27.48 -10.23
C ALA A 193 -0.83 -27.27 -8.87
N PHE A 194 0.24 -26.48 -8.84
CA PHE A 194 0.94 -26.11 -7.63
C PHE A 194 1.15 -24.59 -7.68
N ASP A 195 0.17 -23.87 -7.14
CA ASP A 195 -0.02 -22.44 -7.31
C ASP A 195 -0.06 -21.71 -5.96
N TRP A 196 -0.13 -20.37 -6.00
CA TRP A 196 -0.14 -19.51 -4.82
C TRP A 196 -1.50 -19.52 -4.12
N PRO A 197 -1.55 -19.56 -2.79
CA PRO A 197 -2.73 -19.13 -2.05
C PRO A 197 -2.76 -17.61 -1.94
N VAL A 198 -3.97 -17.06 -1.79
CA VAL A 198 -4.23 -15.66 -1.46
C VAL A 198 -4.92 -15.61 -0.10
N ILE A 199 -4.49 -14.72 0.76
CA ILE A 199 -5.09 -14.50 2.07
C ILE A 199 -5.80 -13.16 2.04
N ILE A 200 -7.08 -13.15 2.38
CA ILE A 200 -7.87 -11.93 2.60
C ILE A 200 -7.66 -11.49 4.04
N ARG A 201 -7.31 -10.24 4.23
CA ARG A 201 -7.23 -9.58 5.52
C ARG A 201 -8.24 -8.44 5.54
N ALA A 202 -9.10 -8.39 6.58
CA ALA A 202 -10.02 -7.28 6.83
C ALA A 202 -10.04 -6.99 8.33
N VAL A 203 -9.93 -5.72 8.70
CA VAL A 203 -9.89 -5.30 10.11
C VAL A 203 -10.64 -4.00 10.34
N ASN A 204 -11.19 -3.87 11.54
CA ASN A 204 -11.73 -2.64 12.09
C ASN A 204 -10.93 -2.22 13.32
N THR A 205 -10.63 -0.94 13.40
CA THR A 205 -9.91 -0.34 14.52
C THR A 205 -10.28 1.14 14.69
N VAL A 206 -10.02 1.68 15.87
CA VAL A 206 -10.17 3.11 16.16
C VAL A 206 -8.80 3.79 16.17
N ASP A 207 -7.82 3.17 16.78
CA ASP A 207 -6.51 3.77 17.10
C ASP A 207 -5.31 3.00 16.52
N ALA A 208 -5.57 1.94 15.75
CA ALA A 208 -4.59 0.99 15.24
C ALA A 208 -3.79 0.22 16.32
N MET A 209 -4.03 0.48 17.61
CA MET A 209 -3.39 -0.26 18.72
C MET A 209 -4.04 -1.63 18.91
N THR A 210 -5.36 -1.67 18.81
CA THR A 210 -6.15 -2.90 18.80
C THR A 210 -6.96 -2.97 17.51
N ALA A 211 -7.21 -4.17 17.00
CA ALA A 211 -8.03 -4.36 15.82
C ALA A 211 -8.86 -5.65 15.93
N THR A 212 -10.10 -5.57 15.49
CA THR A 212 -11.02 -6.69 15.38
C THR A 212 -11.18 -7.11 13.94
N VAL A 213 -11.55 -8.37 13.72
CA VAL A 213 -11.91 -8.88 12.39
C VAL A 213 -13.41 -8.72 12.21
N PRO A 214 -13.87 -7.96 11.20
CA PRO A 214 -15.30 -7.82 10.94
C PRO A 214 -15.89 -9.10 10.38
N GLU A 215 -17.15 -9.34 10.68
CA GLU A 215 -17.92 -10.38 10.04
C GLU A 215 -18.28 -9.95 8.61
N ILE A 216 -17.63 -10.54 7.63
CA ILE A 216 -17.92 -10.31 6.21
C ILE A 216 -19.01 -11.31 5.76
N PRO A 217 -20.10 -10.86 5.10
CA PRO A 217 -21.11 -11.75 4.60
C PRO A 217 -20.52 -12.87 3.73
N TRP A 218 -20.92 -14.11 4.02
CA TRP A 218 -20.39 -15.29 3.33
C TRP A 218 -20.52 -15.19 1.80
N ALA A 219 -21.63 -14.64 1.31
CA ALA A 219 -21.84 -14.44 -0.12
C ALA A 219 -20.77 -13.52 -0.76
N VAL A 220 -20.30 -12.49 -0.03
CA VAL A 220 -19.24 -11.59 -0.50
C VAL A 220 -17.91 -12.33 -0.53
N LEU A 221 -17.58 -13.09 0.53
CA LEU A 221 -16.35 -13.90 0.55
C LEU A 221 -16.35 -14.95 -0.59
N GLN A 222 -17.49 -15.57 -0.87
CA GLN A 222 -17.63 -16.48 -2.00
C GLN A 222 -17.47 -15.78 -3.36
N ALA A 223 -18.06 -14.59 -3.53
CA ALA A 223 -17.92 -13.81 -4.77
C ALA A 223 -16.44 -13.43 -5.02
N VAL A 224 -15.77 -12.91 -3.99
CA VAL A 224 -14.33 -12.61 -4.04
C VAL A 224 -13.52 -13.85 -4.40
N THR A 225 -13.76 -14.97 -3.71
CA THR A 225 -13.06 -16.24 -3.94
C THR A 225 -13.24 -16.74 -5.37
N ASN A 226 -14.48 -16.78 -5.85
CA ASN A 226 -14.78 -17.26 -7.19
C ASN A 226 -14.10 -16.41 -8.26
N ARG A 227 -14.13 -15.08 -8.11
CA ARG A 227 -13.48 -14.18 -9.04
C ARG A 227 -11.96 -14.31 -9.00
N ILE A 228 -11.32 -14.34 -7.81
CA ILE A 228 -9.88 -14.53 -7.69
C ILE A 228 -9.45 -15.81 -8.38
N LEU A 229 -10.15 -16.94 -8.14
CA LEU A 229 -9.81 -18.22 -8.75
C LEU A 229 -10.00 -18.25 -10.27
N ALA A 230 -10.96 -17.48 -10.79
CA ALA A 230 -11.25 -17.41 -12.22
C ALA A 230 -10.39 -16.40 -12.98
N GLU A 231 -10.09 -15.26 -12.36
CA GLU A 231 -9.49 -14.09 -13.02
C GLU A 231 -7.98 -13.94 -12.75
N VAL A 232 -7.47 -14.50 -11.64
CA VAL A 232 -6.07 -14.32 -11.22
C VAL A 232 -5.23 -15.55 -11.56
N PRO A 233 -4.34 -15.46 -12.56
CA PRO A 233 -3.48 -16.58 -12.93
C PRO A 233 -2.54 -16.98 -11.78
N GLY A 234 -2.27 -18.27 -11.65
CA GLY A 234 -1.32 -18.78 -10.65
C GLY A 234 -1.86 -18.81 -9.20
N VAL A 235 -3.17 -18.60 -9.01
CA VAL A 235 -3.82 -18.72 -7.69
C VAL A 235 -4.74 -19.94 -7.66
N CYS A 236 -4.62 -20.77 -6.61
CA CYS A 236 -5.43 -21.99 -6.46
C CYS A 236 -6.21 -22.06 -5.15
N ARG A 237 -6.04 -21.10 -4.25
CA ARG A 237 -6.68 -21.13 -2.93
C ARG A 237 -6.87 -19.72 -2.38
N VAL A 238 -8.00 -19.49 -1.71
CA VAL A 238 -8.29 -18.23 -0.99
C VAL A 238 -8.58 -18.56 0.46
N LEU A 239 -7.99 -17.81 1.38
CA LEU A 239 -8.15 -17.91 2.83
C LEU A 239 -8.66 -16.59 3.38
N TYR A 240 -9.29 -16.60 4.56
CA TYR A 240 -9.64 -15.40 5.32
C TYR A 240 -8.94 -15.43 6.68
N ASP A 241 -8.18 -14.40 7.00
CA ASP A 241 -7.46 -14.29 8.27
C ASP A 241 -8.39 -13.75 9.36
N LEU A 242 -8.66 -14.58 10.36
CA LEU A 242 -9.52 -14.30 11.52
C LEU A 242 -8.78 -13.77 12.74
N THR A 243 -7.48 -13.47 12.62
CA THR A 243 -6.66 -13.12 13.78
C THR A 243 -6.84 -11.65 14.17
N PRO A 244 -7.24 -11.33 15.43
CA PRO A 244 -7.32 -9.95 15.91
C PRO A 244 -5.92 -9.38 16.25
N LYS A 245 -5.84 -8.07 16.45
CA LYS A 245 -4.68 -7.42 17.06
C LYS A 245 -5.03 -6.97 18.51
N PRO A 246 -4.29 -7.33 19.54
CA PRO A 246 -3.33 -8.44 19.54
C PRO A 246 -4.06 -9.80 19.42
N VAL A 247 -3.46 -10.92 19.06
CA VAL A 247 -2.06 -11.34 19.05
C VAL A 247 -1.37 -11.03 17.69
N GLY A 248 -2.14 -11.01 16.60
CA GLY A 248 -1.61 -10.66 15.29
C GLY A 248 -1.32 -9.16 15.17
N THR A 249 -0.90 -8.78 13.98
CA THR A 249 -0.73 -7.38 13.55
C THR A 249 -1.76 -7.04 12.49
N ILE A 250 -1.85 -5.78 12.05
CA ILE A 250 -2.70 -5.39 10.93
C ILE A 250 -2.08 -5.89 9.63
N GLU A 251 -0.87 -5.44 9.32
CA GLU A 251 -0.08 -5.97 8.20
C GLU A 251 0.61 -7.28 8.63
N TRP A 252 0.97 -8.12 7.68
CA TRP A 252 1.62 -9.40 7.93
C TRP A 252 3.15 -9.31 8.05
N GLU A 253 3.74 -8.28 7.40
CA GLU A 253 5.16 -7.93 7.50
C GLU A 253 5.36 -6.47 7.88
#